data_ab51222a1c9964cd452bb5d7287c4b47
#
_entry.id   ab51222a1c9964cd452bb5d7287c4b47
#
_cell.length_a   1.000
_cell.length_b   1.000
_cell.length_c   1.000
_cell.angle_alpha   90.00
_cell.angle_beta   90.00
_cell.angle_gamma   90.00
#
_symmetry.space_group_name_H-M   'P 1'
#
loop_
_entity.id
_entity.type
_entity.pdbx_description
1 polymer ?
#
loop_
_entity_poly.entity_id
_entity_poly.type
_entity_poly.pdbx_seq_one_letter_code
_entity_poly.pdbx_strand_id
1 'polypeptide(L)'
;MPGTEITSGAGLYGKLPARGDFLSRRLDAEFIAAWDEWLQRAMRDSRETLGERWLECFLSAPVWRFVLPAGMLSKPGWVGLVAPSVDRVGRYFPLTLAAPLHQESVDLPATLARALPWLDALEALALEALRPDLDFDAFEKRLGALALPAGVVAAAAPSDDTVPLGVAQAQFQVWEFAQDAADDTVTRILTEPPHGLRAASALWFARGGETLPPCIAACAGPIPGDRFCALLDGRWEEHGWSLAAATPLILKSQSSAAASVMYCTPQNPGVDLIHGRGRGQEEEEPLIAPPGSANGAGT
;
A
#
# COMPACT_ATOMS: atom_id res chain seq x y z
N MET A 1 34.56 -14.64 18.65
CA MET A 1 33.26 -14.20 18.13
C MET A 1 33.23 -14.59 16.67
N PRO A 2 32.42 -15.54 16.24
CA PRO A 2 32.25 -15.79 14.79
C PRO A 2 31.58 -14.54 14.20
N GLY A 3 32.27 -13.90 13.26
CA GLY A 3 31.73 -12.79 12.48
C GLY A 3 30.46 -13.27 11.80
N THR A 4 29.35 -12.56 12.02
CA THR A 4 28.12 -12.76 11.29
C THR A 4 28.44 -12.47 9.82
N GLU A 5 28.57 -13.52 9.00
CA GLU A 5 28.60 -13.37 7.54
C GLU A 5 27.37 -12.55 7.16
N ILE A 6 27.62 -11.36 6.61
CA ILE A 6 26.56 -10.51 6.04
C ILE A 6 26.02 -11.29 4.85
N THR A 7 24.97 -12.05 5.06
CA THR A 7 24.27 -12.78 3.99
C THR A 7 23.65 -11.73 3.09
N SER A 8 24.10 -11.71 1.84
CA SER A 8 23.71 -10.71 0.83
C SER A 8 22.25 -10.82 0.35
N GLY A 9 21.50 -11.82 0.79
CA GLY A 9 20.13 -12.10 0.38
C GLY A 9 19.08 -11.52 1.33
N ALA A 10 17.83 -11.47 0.87
CA ALA A 10 16.70 -11.08 1.68
C ALA A 10 16.42 -12.06 2.83
N GLY A 11 15.98 -11.53 3.96
CA GLY A 11 15.53 -12.29 5.11
C GLY A 11 14.01 -12.33 5.22
N LEU A 12 13.51 -13.16 6.13
CA LEU A 12 12.08 -13.26 6.45
C LEU A 12 11.84 -13.23 7.97
N TYR A 13 10.68 -12.68 8.33
CA TYR A 13 10.10 -12.77 9.67
C TYR A 13 8.57 -12.86 9.60
N GLY A 14 7.97 -13.72 10.41
CA GLY A 14 6.50 -13.80 10.53
C GLY A 14 5.96 -15.21 10.43
N LYS A 15 4.71 -15.33 9.95
CA LYS A 15 3.99 -16.60 9.84
C LYS A 15 3.74 -16.99 8.40
N LEU A 16 3.66 -18.30 8.16
CA LEU A 16 3.38 -18.88 6.85
C LEU A 16 2.29 -19.96 6.96
N PRO A 17 1.37 -20.07 5.98
CA PRO A 17 0.34 -21.10 5.96
C PRO A 17 0.90 -22.54 5.98
N ALA A 18 2.06 -22.75 5.39
CA ALA A 18 2.75 -24.04 5.40
C ALA A 18 3.39 -24.41 6.75
N ARG A 19 3.43 -23.50 7.74
CA ARG A 19 4.12 -23.67 9.03
C ARG A 19 3.23 -23.28 10.19
N GLY A 20 3.44 -23.95 11.36
CA GLY A 20 2.66 -23.67 12.57
C GLY A 20 3.29 -22.64 13.51
N ASP A 21 4.55 -22.31 13.33
CA ASP A 21 5.32 -21.43 14.22
C ASP A 21 5.85 -20.21 13.49
N PHE A 22 6.28 -19.22 14.26
CA PHE A 22 7.03 -18.08 13.74
C PHE A 22 8.33 -18.54 13.07
N LEU A 23 8.64 -17.90 11.97
CA LEU A 23 9.88 -18.11 11.23
C LEU A 23 10.70 -16.83 11.23
N SER A 24 12.00 -17.01 11.38
CA SER A 24 12.99 -15.94 11.22
C SER A 24 14.20 -16.48 10.48
N ARG A 25 14.62 -15.81 9.42
CA ARG A 25 15.82 -16.15 8.62
C ARG A 25 16.50 -14.89 8.13
N ARG A 26 17.81 -14.80 8.29
CA ARG A 26 18.68 -13.74 7.73
C ARG A 26 18.33 -12.29 8.11
N LEU A 27 17.53 -12.07 9.13
CA LEU A 27 17.29 -10.75 9.72
C LEU A 27 18.02 -10.67 11.07
N ASP A 28 18.57 -9.51 11.42
CA ASP A 28 19.23 -9.35 12.69
C ASP A 28 18.26 -9.34 13.89
N ALA A 29 18.76 -9.69 15.06
CA ALA A 29 17.92 -9.82 16.25
C ALA A 29 17.39 -8.46 16.74
N GLU A 30 18.12 -7.36 16.55
CA GLU A 30 17.70 -6.01 16.94
C GLU A 30 16.52 -5.57 16.08
N PHE A 31 16.61 -5.75 14.75
CA PHE A 31 15.49 -5.47 13.85
C PHE A 31 14.27 -6.31 14.20
N ILE A 32 14.45 -7.63 14.38
CA ILE A 32 13.31 -8.53 14.68
C ILE A 32 12.63 -8.10 15.98
N ALA A 33 13.37 -7.78 17.03
CA ALA A 33 12.78 -7.39 18.31
C ALA A 33 11.94 -6.10 18.18
N ALA A 34 12.45 -5.06 17.54
CA ALA A 34 11.74 -3.80 17.35
C ALA A 34 10.56 -3.93 16.38
N TRP A 35 10.74 -4.71 15.30
CA TRP A 35 9.71 -4.95 14.30
C TRP A 35 8.55 -5.78 14.84
N ASP A 36 8.85 -6.85 15.57
CA ASP A 36 7.85 -7.70 16.23
C ASP A 36 7.03 -6.92 17.25
N GLU A 37 7.69 -6.15 18.12
CA GLU A 37 7.00 -5.30 19.09
C GLU A 37 6.07 -4.29 18.42
N TRP A 38 6.53 -3.67 17.32
CA TRP A 38 5.71 -2.76 16.52
C TRP A 38 4.53 -3.47 15.88
N LEU A 39 4.75 -4.61 15.20
CA LEU A 39 3.67 -5.39 14.56
C LEU A 39 2.64 -5.90 15.57
N GLN A 40 3.07 -6.41 16.72
CA GLN A 40 2.15 -6.88 17.76
C GLN A 40 1.26 -5.74 18.27
N ARG A 41 1.84 -4.54 18.44
CA ARG A 41 1.10 -3.35 18.83
C ARG A 41 0.11 -2.93 17.74
N ALA A 42 0.56 -2.82 16.50
CA ALA A 42 -0.26 -2.48 15.34
C ALA A 42 -1.43 -3.45 15.14
N MET A 43 -1.17 -4.76 15.27
CA MET A 43 -2.19 -5.81 15.17
C MET A 43 -3.23 -5.74 16.30
N ARG A 44 -2.80 -5.46 17.53
CA ARG A 44 -3.71 -5.32 18.68
C ARG A 44 -4.59 -4.07 18.52
N ASP A 45 -3.96 -2.92 18.31
CA ASP A 45 -4.65 -1.64 18.24
C ASP A 45 -5.60 -1.58 17.03
N SER A 46 -5.21 -2.18 15.88
CA SER A 46 -6.09 -2.28 14.72
C SER A 46 -7.30 -3.17 14.97
N ARG A 47 -7.17 -4.26 15.74
CA ARG A 47 -8.31 -5.10 16.15
C ARG A 47 -9.29 -4.34 17.04
N GLU A 48 -8.78 -3.58 17.98
CA GLU A 48 -9.61 -2.76 18.87
C GLU A 48 -10.35 -1.68 18.07
N THR A 49 -9.68 -1.03 17.11
CA THR A 49 -10.27 0.05 16.32
C THR A 49 -11.27 -0.45 15.27
N LEU A 50 -10.94 -1.50 14.52
CA LEU A 50 -11.77 -2.00 13.41
C LEU A 50 -12.85 -3.00 13.87
N GLY A 51 -12.72 -3.58 15.07
CA GLY A 51 -13.68 -4.51 15.64
C GLY A 51 -13.99 -5.70 14.72
N GLU A 52 -15.27 -5.94 14.44
CA GLU A 52 -15.72 -7.04 13.61
C GLU A 52 -15.21 -7.00 12.18
N ARG A 53 -14.91 -5.81 11.64
CA ARG A 53 -14.37 -5.64 10.28
C ARG A 53 -12.88 -5.98 10.16
N TRP A 54 -12.18 -6.12 11.31
CA TRP A 54 -10.73 -6.27 11.31
C TRP A 54 -10.24 -7.42 10.44
N LEU A 55 -10.89 -8.59 10.51
CA LEU A 55 -10.43 -9.77 9.78
C LEU A 55 -10.54 -9.58 8.27
N GLU A 56 -11.65 -9.03 7.81
CA GLU A 56 -11.85 -8.71 6.40
C GLU A 56 -10.81 -7.69 5.92
N CYS A 57 -10.64 -6.58 6.63
CA CYS A 57 -9.65 -5.56 6.32
C CYS A 57 -8.22 -6.11 6.32
N PHE A 58 -7.87 -6.97 7.29
CA PHE A 58 -6.54 -7.57 7.37
C PHE A 58 -6.26 -8.50 6.18
N LEU A 59 -7.22 -9.36 5.81
CA LEU A 59 -7.03 -10.34 4.72
C LEU A 59 -7.07 -9.72 3.33
N SER A 60 -7.79 -8.59 3.14
CA SER A 60 -7.86 -7.85 1.88
C SER A 60 -6.81 -6.73 1.76
N ALA A 61 -6.03 -6.49 2.82
CA ALA A 61 -4.99 -5.47 2.78
C ALA A 61 -3.93 -5.80 1.72
N PRO A 62 -3.43 -4.80 0.99
CA PRO A 62 -2.40 -5.02 -0.02
C PRO A 62 -1.05 -5.40 0.62
N VAL A 63 -0.13 -5.85 -0.22
CA VAL A 63 1.28 -5.94 0.17
C VAL A 63 1.85 -4.54 0.30
N TRP A 64 2.35 -4.21 1.48
CA TRP A 64 2.99 -2.94 1.76
C TRP A 64 4.51 -3.06 1.63
N ARG A 65 5.09 -2.32 0.71
CA ARG A 65 6.53 -2.16 0.52
C ARG A 65 6.99 -1.00 1.38
N PHE A 66 8.19 -1.08 1.95
CA PHE A 66 8.69 -0.03 2.82
C PHE A 66 10.17 0.27 2.59
N VAL A 67 10.55 1.51 2.91
CA VAL A 67 11.93 1.95 3.11
C VAL A 67 11.99 2.70 4.42
N LEU A 68 12.83 2.21 5.34
CA LEU A 68 13.02 2.76 6.67
C LEU A 68 14.48 3.20 6.85
N PRO A 69 14.74 4.37 7.43
CA PRO A 69 16.09 4.86 7.63
C PRO A 69 16.85 4.09 8.72
N ALA A 70 18.14 4.26 8.72
CA ALA A 70 19.02 3.82 9.80
C ALA A 70 18.60 4.44 11.15
N GLY A 71 18.66 3.66 12.22
CA GLY A 71 18.35 4.12 13.58
C GLY A 71 16.86 4.16 13.94
N MET A 72 15.93 3.86 13.01
CA MET A 72 14.49 3.83 13.32
C MET A 72 14.10 2.57 14.11
N LEU A 73 14.55 1.42 13.66
CA LEU A 73 14.27 0.11 14.29
C LEU A 73 15.53 -0.59 14.74
N SER A 74 16.61 -0.43 14.02
CA SER A 74 17.94 -0.96 14.32
C SER A 74 19.01 -0.07 13.67
N LYS A 75 20.28 -0.41 13.90
CA LYS A 75 21.38 0.38 13.37
C LYS A 75 21.36 0.55 11.86
N PRO A 76 21.18 -0.50 11.01
CA PRO A 76 20.97 -0.29 9.56
C PRO A 76 19.56 0.20 9.27
N GLY A 77 19.38 0.89 8.13
CA GLY A 77 18.07 1.06 7.53
C GLY A 77 17.57 -0.23 6.89
N TRP A 78 16.33 -0.25 6.45
CA TRP A 78 15.69 -1.44 5.90
C TRP A 78 14.84 -1.12 4.68
N VAL A 79 14.86 -2.03 3.73
CA VAL A 79 13.95 -2.05 2.58
C VAL A 79 13.30 -3.43 2.50
N GLY A 80 12.00 -3.46 2.24
CA GLY A 80 11.30 -4.73 2.20
C GLY A 80 9.81 -4.57 1.97
N LEU A 81 9.08 -5.62 2.33
CA LEU A 81 7.62 -5.65 2.27
C LEU A 81 7.03 -6.40 3.47
N VAL A 82 5.77 -6.09 3.73
CA VAL A 82 4.92 -6.79 4.69
C VAL A 82 3.61 -7.16 4.03
N ALA A 83 3.17 -8.40 4.21
CA ALA A 83 1.94 -8.94 3.64
C ALA A 83 1.07 -9.58 4.74
N PRO A 84 -0.26 -9.50 4.64
CA PRO A 84 -1.14 -10.28 5.50
C PRO A 84 -0.82 -11.77 5.40
N SER A 85 -0.79 -12.45 6.53
CA SER A 85 -0.51 -13.89 6.56
C SER A 85 -1.21 -14.60 7.72
N VAL A 86 -1.29 -15.91 7.61
CA VAL A 86 -1.89 -16.79 8.60
C VAL A 86 -1.00 -18.03 8.73
N ASP A 87 -0.89 -18.60 9.92
CA ASP A 87 -0.20 -19.88 10.09
C ASP A 87 -1.12 -21.08 9.83
N ARG A 88 -0.54 -22.27 9.83
CA ARG A 88 -1.24 -23.53 9.55
C ARG A 88 -2.40 -23.83 10.51
N VAL A 89 -2.41 -23.19 11.68
CA VAL A 89 -3.47 -23.38 12.69
C VAL A 89 -4.44 -22.20 12.78
N GLY A 90 -4.37 -21.26 11.82
CA GLY A 90 -5.34 -20.17 11.70
C GLY A 90 -5.00 -18.92 12.52
N ARG A 91 -3.76 -18.75 13.00
CA ARG A 91 -3.35 -17.54 13.74
C ARG A 91 -2.80 -16.49 12.78
N TYR A 92 -3.42 -15.33 12.73
CA TYR A 92 -3.09 -14.22 11.85
C TYR A 92 -1.88 -13.44 12.37
N PHE A 93 -0.87 -13.26 11.53
CA PHE A 93 0.28 -12.39 11.76
C PHE A 93 1.00 -12.12 10.43
N PRO A 94 1.44 -10.87 10.14
CA PRO A 94 2.04 -10.54 8.85
C PRO A 94 3.32 -11.33 8.57
N LEU A 95 3.57 -11.58 7.28
CA LEU A 95 4.85 -12.02 6.74
C LEU A 95 5.64 -10.78 6.32
N THR A 96 6.87 -10.67 6.78
CA THR A 96 7.83 -9.63 6.39
C THR A 96 8.98 -10.26 5.62
N LEU A 97 9.32 -9.69 4.47
CA LEU A 97 10.55 -9.98 3.72
C LEU A 97 11.35 -8.68 3.60
N ALA A 98 12.63 -8.69 3.99
CA ALA A 98 13.42 -7.45 4.03
C ALA A 98 14.91 -7.69 3.84
N ALA A 99 15.62 -6.62 3.47
CA ALA A 99 17.08 -6.56 3.41
C ALA A 99 17.60 -5.28 4.09
N PRO A 100 18.78 -5.30 4.71
CA PRO A 100 19.37 -4.15 5.35
C PRO A 100 19.93 -3.16 4.31
N LEU A 101 19.84 -1.87 4.62
CA LEU A 101 20.50 -0.77 3.92
C LEU A 101 21.76 -0.38 4.69
N HIS A 102 22.93 -0.60 4.10
CA HIS A 102 24.21 -0.40 4.79
C HIS A 102 24.73 1.06 4.77
N GLN A 103 23.89 2.02 4.39
CA GLN A 103 24.22 3.45 4.41
C GLN A 103 23.51 4.15 5.55
N GLU A 104 24.22 5.08 6.22
CA GLU A 104 23.68 5.82 7.36
C GLU A 104 22.66 6.89 6.95
N SER A 105 22.88 7.53 5.80
CA SER A 105 21.98 8.57 5.27
C SER A 105 21.47 8.16 3.89
N VAL A 106 20.16 8.03 3.76
CA VAL A 106 19.48 7.48 2.59
C VAL A 106 18.42 8.46 2.10
N ASP A 107 18.45 8.77 0.80
CA ASP A 107 17.31 9.39 0.12
C ASP A 107 16.21 8.32 -0.05
N LEU A 108 15.20 8.39 0.82
CA LEU A 108 14.15 7.36 0.88
C LEU A 108 13.34 7.28 -0.43
N PRO A 109 12.85 8.39 -1.03
CA PRO A 109 12.15 8.35 -2.30
C PRO A 109 12.97 7.74 -3.43
N ALA A 110 14.21 8.22 -3.62
CA ALA A 110 15.08 7.71 -4.66
C ALA A 110 15.47 6.23 -4.43
N THR A 111 15.66 5.84 -3.16
CA THR A 111 15.92 4.44 -2.81
C THR A 111 14.72 3.56 -3.10
N LEU A 112 13.51 3.99 -2.75
CA LEU A 112 12.30 3.25 -3.07
C LEU A 112 12.13 3.09 -4.59
N ALA A 113 12.32 4.17 -5.37
CA ALA A 113 12.25 4.12 -6.83
C ALA A 113 13.21 3.08 -7.43
N ARG A 114 14.46 3.07 -6.97
CA ARG A 114 15.48 2.13 -7.44
C ARG A 114 15.24 0.69 -6.97
N ALA A 115 14.57 0.53 -5.83
CA ALA A 115 14.24 -0.77 -5.27
C ALA A 115 13.03 -1.44 -5.94
N LEU A 116 12.20 -0.73 -6.69
CA LEU A 116 10.94 -1.28 -7.23
C LEU A 116 11.12 -2.62 -7.98
N PRO A 117 12.09 -2.80 -8.90
CA PRO A 117 12.25 -4.08 -9.59
C PRO A 117 12.62 -5.22 -8.64
N TRP A 118 13.43 -4.94 -7.61
CA TRP A 118 13.79 -5.92 -6.59
C TRP A 118 12.61 -6.24 -5.68
N LEU A 119 11.83 -5.23 -5.30
CA LEU A 119 10.60 -5.39 -4.52
C LEU A 119 9.52 -6.18 -5.28
N ASP A 120 9.46 -6.07 -6.62
CA ASP A 120 8.59 -6.89 -7.45
C ASP A 120 8.95 -8.37 -7.37
N ALA A 121 10.23 -8.69 -7.47
CA ALA A 121 10.73 -10.05 -7.30
C ALA A 121 10.49 -10.57 -5.87
N LEU A 122 10.66 -9.70 -4.86
CA LEU A 122 10.42 -10.04 -3.47
C LEU A 122 8.94 -10.31 -3.20
N GLU A 123 8.03 -9.51 -3.79
CA GLU A 123 6.59 -9.68 -3.67
C GLU A 123 6.11 -10.98 -4.33
N ALA A 124 6.66 -11.34 -5.49
CA ALA A 124 6.38 -12.62 -6.11
C ALA A 124 6.73 -13.80 -5.19
N LEU A 125 7.87 -13.72 -4.48
CA LEU A 125 8.25 -14.70 -3.46
C LEU A 125 7.31 -14.67 -2.24
N ALA A 126 6.88 -13.48 -1.79
CA ALA A 126 5.94 -13.36 -0.67
C ALA A 126 4.59 -14.00 -1.00
N LEU A 127 4.03 -13.74 -2.19
CA LEU A 127 2.77 -14.34 -2.63
C LEU A 127 2.87 -15.86 -2.77
N GLU A 128 4.00 -16.38 -3.24
CA GLU A 128 4.26 -17.81 -3.23
C GLU A 128 4.33 -18.39 -1.81
N ALA A 129 4.96 -17.66 -0.89
CA ALA A 129 5.09 -18.07 0.50
C ALA A 129 3.74 -18.17 1.24
N LEU A 130 2.70 -17.48 0.77
CA LEU A 130 1.34 -17.56 1.31
C LEU A 130 0.57 -18.81 0.87
N ARG A 131 1.16 -19.66 0.05
CA ARG A 131 0.52 -20.92 -0.37
C ARG A 131 0.70 -22.01 0.70
N PRO A 132 -0.35 -22.79 1.01
CA PRO A 132 -0.28 -23.83 2.02
C PRO A 132 0.61 -25.02 1.60
N ASP A 133 0.84 -25.20 0.29
CA ASP A 133 1.67 -26.26 -0.31
C ASP A 133 3.12 -25.83 -0.60
N LEU A 134 3.59 -24.75 0.03
CA LEU A 134 4.92 -24.19 -0.16
C LEU A 134 6.04 -25.20 0.07
N ASP A 135 6.92 -25.40 -0.93
CA ASP A 135 8.24 -25.98 -0.71
C ASP A 135 9.15 -24.94 -0.05
N PHE A 136 9.22 -25.03 1.30
CA PHE A 136 9.93 -24.03 2.10
C PHE A 136 11.44 -24.01 1.80
N ASP A 137 12.06 -25.14 1.53
CA ASP A 137 13.51 -25.20 1.29
C ASP A 137 13.87 -24.57 -0.06
N ALA A 138 13.08 -24.83 -1.10
CA ALA A 138 13.22 -24.16 -2.38
C ALA A 138 12.94 -22.66 -2.30
N PHE A 139 11.92 -22.25 -1.56
CA PHE A 139 11.61 -20.86 -1.28
C PHE A 139 12.76 -20.16 -0.54
N GLU A 140 13.24 -20.75 0.56
CA GLU A 140 14.32 -20.17 1.38
C GLU A 140 15.60 -19.97 0.57
N LYS A 141 15.95 -20.94 -0.28
CA LYS A 141 17.10 -20.85 -1.19
C LYS A 141 16.95 -19.68 -2.17
N ARG A 142 15.78 -19.49 -2.77
CA ARG A 142 15.54 -18.39 -3.71
C ARG A 142 15.53 -17.03 -2.99
N LEU A 143 14.90 -16.95 -1.83
CA LEU A 143 14.91 -15.73 -1.02
C LEU A 143 16.34 -15.35 -0.60
N GLY A 144 17.14 -16.32 -0.17
CA GLY A 144 18.55 -16.10 0.16
C GLY A 144 19.44 -15.72 -1.02
N ALA A 145 19.05 -16.09 -2.23
CA ALA A 145 19.74 -15.70 -3.46
C ALA A 145 19.29 -14.34 -4.00
N LEU A 146 18.15 -13.80 -3.54
CA LEU A 146 17.63 -12.50 -3.96
C LEU A 146 18.33 -11.35 -3.21
N ALA A 147 19.57 -11.06 -3.61
CA ALA A 147 20.36 -9.98 -3.05
C ALA A 147 19.81 -8.61 -3.48
N LEU A 148 19.89 -7.62 -2.56
CA LEU A 148 19.58 -6.23 -2.90
C LEU A 148 20.65 -5.72 -3.88
N PRO A 149 20.27 -5.22 -5.09
CA PRO A 149 21.24 -4.79 -6.07
C PRO A 149 22.13 -3.64 -5.57
N ALA A 150 23.40 -3.66 -5.92
CA ALA A 150 24.28 -2.53 -5.70
C ALA A 150 23.72 -1.28 -6.41
N GLY A 151 23.73 -0.13 -5.73
CA GLY A 151 23.21 1.13 -6.29
C GLY A 151 21.70 1.36 -6.09
N VAL A 152 20.95 0.43 -5.47
CA VAL A 152 19.59 0.69 -5.02
C VAL A 152 19.60 1.80 -3.98
N VAL A 153 20.54 1.78 -3.05
CA VAL A 153 20.63 2.79 -2.01
C VAL A 153 21.09 4.11 -2.61
N ALA A 154 20.23 5.13 -2.54
CA ALA A 154 20.55 6.49 -2.92
C ALA A 154 21.07 7.23 -1.68
N ALA A 155 22.28 7.78 -1.76
CA ALA A 155 22.78 8.63 -0.69
C ALA A 155 21.94 9.92 -0.65
N ALA A 156 21.55 10.35 0.56
CA ALA A 156 20.92 11.64 0.73
C ALA A 156 21.93 12.73 0.30
N ALA A 157 21.49 13.65 -0.55
CA ALA A 157 22.26 14.85 -0.81
C ALA A 157 22.40 15.63 0.52
N PRO A 158 23.55 16.29 0.80
CA PRO A 158 23.64 17.19 1.93
C PRO A 158 22.55 18.26 1.76
N SER A 159 21.53 18.20 2.58
CA SER A 159 20.44 19.19 2.55
C SER A 159 20.95 20.45 3.22
N ASP A 160 21.03 21.53 2.45
CA ASP A 160 21.24 22.88 2.96
C ASP A 160 19.92 23.48 3.52
N ASP A 161 18.84 22.70 3.43
CA ASP A 161 17.53 23.04 3.95
C ASP A 161 17.47 22.70 5.45
N THR A 162 17.90 23.65 6.26
CA THR A 162 17.39 23.75 7.63
C THR A 162 15.87 23.92 7.51
N VAL A 163 15.13 22.82 7.62
CA VAL A 163 13.67 22.86 7.71
C VAL A 163 13.33 23.79 8.88
N PRO A 164 12.61 24.91 8.63
CA PRO A 164 12.21 25.78 9.73
C PRO A 164 11.44 24.98 10.76
N LEU A 165 11.80 25.10 12.03
CA LEU A 165 11.19 24.41 13.18
C LEU A 165 9.67 24.65 13.35
N GLY A 166 9.02 25.33 12.39
CA GLY A 166 7.61 25.71 12.40
C GLY A 166 6.69 24.92 11.46
N VAL A 167 7.20 24.00 10.64
CA VAL A 167 6.37 23.20 9.72
C VAL A 167 6.28 21.75 10.25
N ALA A 168 5.82 21.60 11.48
CA ALA A 168 5.33 20.33 12.02
C ALA A 168 3.94 20.00 11.42
N GLN A 169 3.79 20.11 10.09
CA GLN A 169 2.52 19.79 9.43
C GLN A 169 2.69 18.60 8.52
N ALA A 170 1.88 17.58 8.83
CA ALA A 170 1.72 16.28 8.25
C ALA A 170 2.81 15.27 8.62
N GLN A 171 2.81 14.85 9.88
CA GLN A 171 3.57 13.68 10.31
C GLN A 171 3.15 12.41 9.55
N PHE A 172 1.95 12.39 8.95
CA PHE A 172 1.35 11.26 8.23
C PHE A 172 0.63 11.78 7.00
N GLN A 173 1.19 11.54 5.82
CA GLN A 173 0.62 11.93 4.53
C GLN A 173 0.49 10.75 3.61
N VAL A 174 -0.53 10.75 2.75
CA VAL A 174 -0.71 9.75 1.71
C VAL A 174 -1.02 10.41 0.38
N TRP A 175 -0.44 9.88 -0.70
CA TRP A 175 -0.70 10.20 -2.09
C TRP A 175 -1.33 8.99 -2.75
N GLU A 176 -2.58 9.10 -3.14
CA GLU A 176 -3.28 8.07 -3.89
C GLU A 176 -3.15 8.32 -5.39
N PHE A 177 -3.14 7.24 -6.16
CA PHE A 177 -3.03 7.24 -7.61
C PHE A 177 -4.24 6.55 -8.22
N ALA A 178 -4.52 6.85 -9.49
CA ALA A 178 -5.51 6.10 -10.23
C ALA A 178 -5.11 4.61 -10.31
N GLN A 179 -6.09 3.71 -10.32
CA GLN A 179 -5.86 2.26 -10.32
C GLN A 179 -5.04 1.78 -11.54
N ASP A 180 -5.11 2.51 -12.64
CA ASP A 180 -4.38 2.28 -13.88
C ASP A 180 -3.10 3.12 -13.98
N ALA A 181 -2.70 3.78 -12.89
CA ALA A 181 -1.47 4.58 -12.89
C ALA A 181 -0.28 3.67 -13.22
N ALA A 182 0.38 4.00 -14.33
CA ALA A 182 1.56 3.27 -14.77
C ALA A 182 2.70 3.39 -13.73
N ASP A 183 3.54 2.37 -13.65
CA ASP A 183 4.75 2.37 -12.80
C ASP A 183 5.63 3.61 -13.05
N ASP A 184 5.61 4.16 -14.26
CA ASP A 184 6.27 5.42 -14.61
C ASP A 184 5.77 6.62 -13.81
N THR A 185 4.48 6.66 -13.44
CA THR A 185 3.92 7.74 -12.61
C THR A 185 4.45 7.67 -11.19
N VAL A 186 4.47 6.47 -10.61
CA VAL A 186 5.04 6.23 -9.29
C VAL A 186 6.53 6.55 -9.28
N THR A 187 7.28 6.05 -10.26
CA THR A 187 8.72 6.31 -10.41
C THR A 187 9.01 7.80 -10.53
N ARG A 188 8.22 8.55 -11.31
CA ARG A 188 8.38 9.99 -11.45
C ARG A 188 8.16 10.75 -10.15
N ILE A 189 7.13 10.38 -9.38
CA ILE A 189 6.85 11.01 -8.08
C ILE A 189 7.97 10.72 -7.08
N LEU A 190 8.55 9.53 -7.13
CA LEU A 190 9.67 9.16 -6.27
C LEU A 190 10.99 9.80 -6.70
N THR A 191 11.17 10.12 -7.98
CA THR A 191 12.38 10.81 -8.49
C THR A 191 12.30 12.33 -8.37
N GLU A 192 11.08 12.89 -8.44
CA GLU A 192 10.78 14.31 -8.24
C GLU A 192 9.77 14.48 -7.09
N PRO A 193 10.13 14.08 -5.87
CA PRO A 193 9.17 14.01 -4.79
C PRO A 193 8.69 15.39 -4.33
N PRO A 194 7.39 15.53 -4.01
CA PRO A 194 6.88 16.72 -3.35
C PRO A 194 7.52 16.89 -1.97
N HIS A 195 7.48 18.11 -1.43
CA HIS A 195 8.16 18.46 -0.17
C HIS A 195 7.84 17.49 0.99
N GLY A 196 6.56 17.14 1.20
CA GLY A 196 6.17 16.23 2.27
C GLY A 196 6.78 14.82 2.14
N LEU A 197 6.97 14.33 0.91
CA LEU A 197 7.61 13.05 0.64
C LEU A 197 9.13 13.11 0.86
N ARG A 198 9.76 14.26 0.55
CA ARG A 198 11.20 14.48 0.82
C ARG A 198 11.51 14.54 2.31
N ALA A 199 10.60 15.13 3.09
CA ALA A 199 10.77 15.31 4.53
C ALA A 199 10.37 14.07 5.35
N ALA A 200 9.90 13.00 4.71
CA ALA A 200 9.48 11.78 5.39
C ALA A 200 10.66 11.06 6.02
N SER A 201 10.40 10.47 7.19
CA SER A 201 11.36 9.57 7.86
C SER A 201 11.11 8.10 7.58
N ALA A 202 9.95 7.74 7.01
CA ALA A 202 9.65 6.40 6.54
C ALA A 202 8.67 6.46 5.36
N LEU A 203 8.86 5.58 4.38
CA LEU A 203 8.00 5.48 3.21
C LEU A 203 7.40 4.09 3.11
N TRP A 204 6.12 4.09 2.74
CA TRP A 204 5.33 2.91 2.48
C TRP A 204 4.67 3.03 1.12
N PHE A 205 4.67 1.96 0.35
CA PHE A 205 4.09 1.94 -0.99
C PHE A 205 3.28 0.67 -1.19
N ALA A 206 2.04 0.82 -1.67
CA ALA A 206 1.21 -0.28 -2.11
C ALA A 206 0.78 -0.07 -3.57
N ARG A 207 0.74 -1.14 -4.34
CA ARG A 207 0.18 -1.14 -5.71
C ARG A 207 -1.34 -1.14 -5.73
N GLY A 208 -1.95 -1.02 -4.55
CA GLY A 208 -3.38 -1.12 -4.38
C GLY A 208 -3.86 -2.56 -4.21
N GLY A 209 -5.17 -2.70 -4.06
CA GLY A 209 -5.88 -3.94 -3.85
C GLY A 209 -7.38 -3.73 -4.03
N GLU A 210 -8.19 -4.61 -3.46
CA GLU A 210 -9.65 -4.50 -3.57
C GLU A 210 -10.22 -3.28 -2.84
N THR A 211 -9.59 -2.90 -1.72
CA THR A 211 -10.09 -1.85 -0.82
C THR A 211 -9.29 -0.55 -0.87
N LEU A 212 -8.10 -0.58 -1.46
CA LEU A 212 -7.16 0.55 -1.48
C LEU A 212 -6.67 0.80 -2.91
N PRO A 213 -6.67 2.04 -3.39
CA PRO A 213 -5.97 2.39 -4.62
C PRO A 213 -4.44 2.31 -4.44
N PRO A 214 -3.65 2.30 -5.51
CA PRO A 214 -2.21 2.47 -5.42
C PRO A 214 -1.87 3.76 -4.66
N CYS A 215 -0.94 3.67 -3.71
CA CYS A 215 -0.61 4.84 -2.89
C CYS A 215 0.80 4.79 -2.30
N ILE A 216 1.33 5.98 -2.03
CA ILE A 216 2.53 6.17 -1.21
C ILE A 216 2.11 6.83 0.09
N ALA A 217 2.45 6.22 1.22
CA ALA A 217 2.25 6.78 2.55
C ALA A 217 3.61 7.17 3.14
N ALA A 218 3.70 8.38 3.67
CA ALA A 218 4.90 8.95 4.27
C ALA A 218 4.65 9.33 5.72
N CYS A 219 5.57 8.99 6.61
CA CYS A 219 5.45 9.31 8.03
C CYS A 219 6.78 9.77 8.63
N ALA A 220 6.69 10.47 9.76
CA ALA A 220 7.85 11.02 10.48
C ALA A 220 8.50 10.02 11.46
N GLY A 221 8.01 8.80 11.53
CA GLY A 221 8.48 7.75 12.43
C GLY A 221 7.76 6.43 12.22
N PRO A 222 7.90 5.46 13.14
CA PRO A 222 7.09 4.25 13.11
C PRO A 222 5.60 4.60 13.16
N ILE A 223 4.79 3.92 12.36
CA ILE A 223 3.34 4.15 12.34
C ILE A 223 2.73 3.71 13.67
N PRO A 224 2.04 4.61 14.42
CA PRO A 224 1.31 4.24 15.62
C PRO A 224 0.20 3.23 15.31
N GLY A 225 -0.15 2.38 16.29
CA GLY A 225 -1.09 1.29 16.08
C GLY A 225 -2.49 1.74 15.64
N ASP A 226 -2.98 2.87 16.17
CA ASP A 226 -4.26 3.48 15.79
C ASP A 226 -4.26 3.96 14.32
N ARG A 227 -3.13 4.44 13.83
CA ARG A 227 -2.96 4.89 12.43
C ARG A 227 -2.66 3.75 11.45
N PHE A 228 -2.22 2.61 11.96
CA PHE A 228 -1.99 1.41 11.15
C PHE A 228 -3.28 0.89 10.49
N CYS A 229 -4.45 1.18 11.08
CA CYS A 229 -5.75 0.84 10.52
C CYS A 229 -5.92 1.34 9.08
N ALA A 230 -5.41 2.54 8.78
CA ALA A 230 -5.48 3.12 7.44
C ALA A 230 -4.78 2.26 6.37
N LEU A 231 -3.72 1.52 6.73
CA LEU A 231 -3.04 0.60 5.83
C LEU A 231 -3.88 -0.64 5.52
N LEU A 232 -4.89 -0.92 6.35
CA LEU A 232 -5.79 -2.06 6.20
C LEU A 232 -7.08 -1.71 5.47
N ASP A 233 -7.70 -0.54 5.77
CA ASP A 233 -9.03 -0.20 5.28
C ASP A 233 -9.09 1.03 4.36
N GLY A 234 -7.98 1.75 4.16
CA GLY A 234 -7.88 2.92 3.29
C GLY A 234 -8.59 4.18 3.81
N ARG A 235 -9.10 4.17 5.02
CA ARG A 235 -9.80 5.32 5.60
C ARG A 235 -8.81 6.29 6.24
N TRP A 236 -7.98 6.89 5.41
CA TRP A 236 -6.84 7.69 5.83
C TRP A 236 -7.18 8.77 6.84
N GLU A 237 -8.16 9.63 6.52
CA GLU A 237 -8.52 10.77 7.36
C GLU A 237 -9.17 10.35 8.68
N GLU A 238 -9.97 9.26 8.68
CA GLU A 238 -10.56 8.70 9.90
C GLU A 238 -9.47 8.22 10.87
N HIS A 239 -8.34 7.77 10.36
CA HIS A 239 -7.19 7.29 11.14
C HIS A 239 -6.08 8.35 11.26
N GLY A 240 -6.39 9.63 11.04
CA GLY A 240 -5.49 10.75 11.30
C GLY A 240 -4.35 10.92 10.29
N TRP A 241 -4.49 10.42 9.07
CA TRP A 241 -3.64 10.71 7.94
C TRP A 241 -4.22 11.89 7.14
N SER A 242 -3.35 12.61 6.45
CA SER A 242 -3.75 13.67 5.53
C SER A 242 -3.61 13.20 4.09
N LEU A 243 -4.70 13.26 3.32
CA LEU A 243 -4.65 13.06 1.88
C LEU A 243 -3.97 14.25 1.24
N ALA A 244 -2.84 13.99 0.59
CA ALA A 244 -2.14 15.00 -0.18
C ALA A 244 -2.77 15.10 -1.58
N ALA A 245 -3.08 16.31 -2.02
CA ALA A 245 -3.56 16.52 -3.38
C ALA A 245 -2.55 15.96 -4.38
N ALA A 246 -3.03 15.18 -5.36
CA ALA A 246 -2.20 14.73 -6.47
C ALA A 246 -1.60 15.95 -7.14
N THR A 247 -0.28 16.05 -7.16
CA THR A 247 0.44 17.21 -7.68
C THR A 247 0.07 17.40 -9.16
N PRO A 248 -0.08 18.63 -9.69
CA PRO A 248 -0.43 18.92 -11.09
C PRO A 248 0.49 18.29 -12.15
N LEU A 249 1.61 17.70 -11.74
CA LEU A 249 2.53 16.95 -12.61
C LEU A 249 1.88 15.71 -13.25
N ILE A 250 0.84 15.14 -12.63
CA ILE A 250 0.11 13.99 -13.17
C ILE A 250 -0.78 14.42 -14.35
N LEU A 251 -1.26 15.67 -14.36
CA LEU A 251 -2.16 16.19 -15.39
C LEU A 251 -1.44 16.58 -16.71
N LYS A 252 -0.12 16.76 -16.69
CA LYS A 252 0.64 17.17 -17.89
C LYS A 252 0.87 16.04 -18.91
N SER A 253 0.71 14.77 -18.55
CA SER A 253 0.90 13.65 -19.48
C SER A 253 -0.34 13.31 -20.31
N GLN A 254 -1.53 13.83 -19.95
CA GLN A 254 -2.76 13.63 -20.74
C GLN A 254 -3.02 14.73 -21.80
N SER A 255 -2.23 15.80 -21.79
CA SER A 255 -2.46 16.97 -22.66
C SER A 255 -1.82 16.88 -24.06
N SER A 256 -1.11 15.79 -24.39
CA SER A 256 -0.49 15.66 -25.73
C SER A 256 -1.29 14.84 -26.74
N ALA A 257 -2.43 14.26 -26.36
CA ALA A 257 -3.25 13.44 -27.28
C ALA A 257 -4.66 13.98 -27.51
N ALA A 258 -5.04 15.14 -27.00
CA ALA A 258 -6.39 15.70 -27.16
C ALA A 258 -6.36 17.20 -27.51
N ALA A 259 -5.62 17.57 -28.56
CA ALA A 259 -5.76 18.86 -29.21
C ALA A 259 -6.50 18.67 -30.53
N SER A 260 -7.76 18.24 -30.48
CA SER A 260 -8.75 18.38 -31.52
C SER A 260 -10.13 18.06 -30.96
N VAL A 261 -10.66 18.93 -30.14
CA VAL A 261 -12.09 19.03 -29.91
C VAL A 261 -12.49 20.48 -30.20
N MET A 262 -13.09 20.66 -31.37
CA MET A 262 -13.73 21.87 -31.82
C MET A 262 -14.68 22.40 -30.75
N TYR A 263 -14.51 23.66 -30.40
CA TYR A 263 -15.51 24.45 -29.70
C TYR A 263 -16.75 24.62 -30.59
N CYS A 264 -17.81 23.90 -30.31
CA CYS A 264 -19.17 24.26 -30.75
C CYS A 264 -19.77 25.16 -29.67
N THR A 265 -19.82 26.45 -29.97
CA THR A 265 -20.69 27.41 -29.28
C THR A 265 -22.17 27.09 -29.57
N PRO A 266 -23.06 27.04 -28.58
CA PRO A 266 -24.48 26.98 -28.84
C PRO A 266 -24.98 28.36 -29.26
N GLN A 267 -25.30 28.50 -30.53
CA GLN A 267 -26.17 29.60 -31.01
C GLN A 267 -27.61 29.29 -30.63
N ASN A 268 -28.21 30.25 -29.98
CA ASN A 268 -29.61 30.35 -29.62
C ASN A 268 -30.50 30.44 -30.89
N PRO A 269 -31.54 29.65 -31.06
CA PRO A 269 -32.56 29.96 -32.03
C PRO A 269 -33.83 30.51 -31.36
N GLY A 270 -34.18 31.72 -31.75
CA GLY A 270 -35.48 32.28 -31.50
C GLY A 270 -36.56 31.60 -32.37
N VAL A 271 -37.69 31.43 -31.74
CA VAL A 271 -39.10 31.53 -32.22
C VAL A 271 -39.41 31.22 -33.68
N ASP A 272 -40.24 30.23 -33.91
CA ASP A 272 -41.61 30.44 -34.43
C ASP A 272 -42.44 29.14 -34.43
N LEU A 273 -43.74 29.37 -34.17
CA LEU A 273 -44.90 28.50 -34.14
C LEU A 273 -45.19 27.82 -35.51
N ILE A 274 -45.86 26.67 -35.51
CA ILE A 274 -47.19 26.40 -36.05
C ILE A 274 -47.50 24.87 -36.16
N HIS A 275 -48.64 24.52 -35.52
CA HIS A 275 -49.67 23.48 -35.81
C HIS A 275 -49.34 22.13 -36.47
N GLY A 276 -49.87 21.07 -35.80
CA GLY A 276 -50.22 19.81 -36.51
C GLY A 276 -50.66 18.67 -35.56
N ARG A 277 -51.94 18.47 -35.45
CA ARG A 277 -52.72 17.44 -34.76
C ARG A 277 -52.35 15.99 -35.13
N GLY A 278 -52.63 15.08 -34.20
CA GLY A 278 -52.97 13.67 -34.51
C GLY A 278 -52.78 12.72 -33.33
N ARG A 279 -53.85 12.49 -32.56
CA ARG A 279 -54.43 11.25 -32.01
C ARG A 279 -53.48 10.02 -32.03
N GLY A 280 -53.30 9.32 -30.95
CA GLY A 280 -54.23 8.50 -30.16
C GLY A 280 -53.61 7.16 -30.03
N GLN A 281 -53.44 6.59 -28.92
CA GLN A 281 -54.21 5.50 -28.29
C GLN A 281 -53.44 5.00 -27.04
N GLU A 282 -54.22 4.95 -26.02
CA GLU A 282 -54.02 4.25 -24.76
C GLU A 282 -53.99 2.73 -25.01
N GLU A 283 -53.19 2.00 -24.26
CA GLU A 283 -53.54 0.65 -23.83
C GLU A 283 -52.95 0.39 -22.44
N GLU A 284 -53.87 -0.01 -21.59
CA GLU A 284 -53.78 -0.30 -20.18
C GLU A 284 -53.05 -1.61 -19.88
N GLU A 285 -52.60 -1.66 -18.62
CA GLU A 285 -52.15 -2.73 -17.73
C GLU A 285 -52.79 -4.14 -17.95
N PRO A 286 -52.20 -5.21 -17.29
CA PRO A 286 -52.62 -5.41 -15.91
C PRO A 286 -51.59 -5.88 -14.90
N LEU A 287 -51.86 -5.44 -13.65
CA LEU A 287 -51.39 -5.98 -12.39
C LEU A 287 -51.51 -7.52 -12.29
N ILE A 288 -50.50 -8.16 -11.67
CA ILE A 288 -50.70 -9.46 -11.06
C ILE A 288 -50.16 -9.41 -9.60
N ALA A 289 -51.06 -9.71 -8.67
CA ALA A 289 -50.83 -9.77 -7.25
C ALA A 289 -50.13 -11.09 -6.79
N PRO A 290 -49.55 -11.14 -5.57
CA PRO A 290 -48.87 -12.31 -5.06
C PRO A 290 -49.83 -13.32 -4.42
N PRO A 291 -49.51 -14.62 -4.37
CA PRO A 291 -50.29 -15.58 -3.63
C PRO A 291 -49.82 -15.71 -2.16
N GLY A 292 -50.83 -15.85 -1.33
CA GLY A 292 -50.82 -15.84 0.12
C GLY A 292 -50.22 -17.07 0.78
N SER A 293 -50.08 -16.86 2.07
CA SER A 293 -49.73 -17.76 3.13
C SER A 293 -50.66 -18.97 3.25
N ALA A 294 -50.11 -20.13 3.58
CA ALA A 294 -50.85 -21.20 4.23
C ALA A 294 -50.00 -21.82 5.36
N ASN A 295 -50.56 -21.73 6.54
CA ASN A 295 -50.24 -22.45 7.78
C ASN A 295 -50.35 -23.96 7.61
N GLY A 296 -49.58 -24.72 8.35
CA GLY A 296 -49.79 -26.15 8.58
C GLY A 296 -48.90 -26.67 9.70
N ALA A 297 -49.52 -26.79 10.85
CA ALA A 297 -48.99 -27.37 12.07
C ALA A 297 -48.87 -28.89 12.00
N GLY A 298 -48.07 -29.47 12.90
CA GLY A 298 -48.27 -30.79 13.47
C GLY A 298 -47.17 -31.82 13.20
N THR A 299 -46.48 -32.19 14.05
CA THR A 299 -46.27 -33.12 15.18
C THR A 299 -44.79 -33.22 15.55
#